data_04bad24df5184e7a62e48d38a0c27c72
#
_entry.id   04bad24df5184e7a62e48d38a0c27c72
#
_cell.length_a   1.000
_cell.length_b   1.000
_cell.length_c   1.000
_cell.angle_alpha   90.00
_cell.angle_beta   90.00
_cell.angle_gamma   90.00
#
_symmetry.space_group_name_H-M   'P 1'
#
loop_
_entity.id
_entity.type
_entity.pdbx_description
1 polymer ?
#
loop_
_entity_poly.entity_id
_entity_poly.type
_entity_poly.pdbx_seq_one_letter_code
_entity_poly.pdbx_strand_id
1 'polypeptide(L)'
;IRDNNTITITGKGNKQRTIYLNDACMDAIKNYMAVRPKDGLKEKDKDALFLSSRLQRISPKTVQHIVYEYLDKAGLGNRGFSAHKLRHTAATLMYQHGHVDVLVLKDILGHENLGTTEIYTHIVDEQLRKASEANPLAEVKVSKANKNPSKKEE
;
A
#
# COMPACT_ATOMS: atom_id res chain seq x y z
N ILE A 1 -19.40 -0.24 -7.67
CA ILE A 1 -18.28 -0.40 -8.62
C ILE A 1 -18.67 0.35 -9.88
N ARG A 2 -17.76 1.16 -10.40
CA ARG A 2 -17.97 1.95 -11.60
C ARG A 2 -17.43 1.19 -12.84
N ASP A 3 -17.86 1.58 -14.02
CA ASP A 3 -17.53 0.92 -15.31
C ASP A 3 -16.01 0.88 -15.61
N ASN A 4 -15.22 1.76 -14.98
CA ASN A 4 -13.77 1.82 -15.13
C ASN A 4 -13.01 1.01 -14.07
N ASN A 5 -13.59 -0.04 -13.50
CA ASN A 5 -13.01 -0.89 -12.49
C ASN A 5 -12.55 -0.12 -11.23
N THR A 6 -13.30 0.90 -10.82
CA THR A 6 -12.99 1.68 -9.64
C THR A 6 -14.05 1.55 -8.55
N ILE A 7 -13.60 1.73 -7.30
CA ILE A 7 -14.47 1.91 -6.14
C ILE A 7 -14.11 3.21 -5.43
N THR A 8 -15.12 3.89 -4.91
CA THR A 8 -14.93 5.05 -4.04
C THR A 8 -15.07 4.59 -2.58
N ILE A 9 -14.06 4.89 -1.79
CA ILE A 9 -14.05 4.58 -0.35
C ILE A 9 -14.10 5.89 0.42
N THR A 10 -15.02 5.99 1.39
CA THR A 10 -15.08 7.10 2.33
C THR A 10 -14.31 6.74 3.58
N GLY A 11 -13.26 7.48 3.89
CA GLY A 11 -12.40 7.30 5.05
C GLY A 11 -12.77 8.22 6.22
N LYS A 12 -11.85 8.31 7.20
CA LYS A 12 -11.99 9.20 8.36
C LYS A 12 -12.12 10.65 7.90
N GLY A 13 -12.98 11.42 8.53
CA GLY A 13 -13.23 12.83 8.18
C GLY A 13 -14.01 13.00 6.88
N ASN A 14 -14.79 11.99 6.46
CA ASN A 14 -15.58 12.00 5.22
C ASN A 14 -14.76 12.19 3.93
N LYS A 15 -13.44 11.97 3.99
CA LYS A 15 -12.56 12.05 2.82
C LYS A 15 -12.79 10.86 1.90
N GLN A 16 -13.07 11.14 0.64
CA GLN A 16 -13.27 10.11 -0.38
C GLN A 16 -11.99 9.88 -1.16
N ARG A 17 -11.74 8.62 -1.50
CA ARG A 17 -10.66 8.22 -2.40
C ARG A 17 -11.14 7.15 -3.37
N THR A 18 -10.61 7.19 -4.57
CA THR A 18 -10.87 6.20 -5.61
C THR A 18 -9.76 5.16 -5.58
N ILE A 19 -10.13 3.89 -5.61
CA ILE A 19 -9.22 2.76 -5.72
C ILE A 19 -9.50 2.05 -7.04
N TYR A 20 -8.46 1.77 -7.80
CA TYR A 20 -8.51 0.96 -9.01
C TYR A 20 -8.41 -0.52 -8.65
N LEU A 21 -9.28 -1.32 -9.25
CA LEU A 21 -9.31 -2.77 -9.07
C LEU A 21 -8.67 -3.44 -10.28
N ASN A 22 -7.76 -4.36 -10.04
CA ASN A 22 -7.23 -5.20 -11.10
C ASN A 22 -8.24 -6.29 -11.50
N ASP A 23 -7.96 -6.98 -12.61
CA ASP A 23 -8.88 -7.99 -13.15
C ASP A 23 -9.16 -9.11 -12.16
N ALA A 24 -8.15 -9.58 -11.42
CA ALA A 24 -8.34 -10.61 -10.40
C ALA A 24 -9.32 -10.18 -9.29
N CYS A 25 -9.23 -8.93 -8.83
CA CYS A 25 -10.19 -8.37 -7.88
C CYS A 25 -11.60 -8.27 -8.48
N MET A 26 -11.69 -7.83 -9.74
CA MET A 26 -12.98 -7.71 -10.44
C MET A 26 -13.65 -9.06 -10.60
N ASP A 27 -12.90 -10.08 -11.01
CA ASP A 27 -13.43 -11.44 -11.17
C ASP A 27 -13.87 -12.04 -9.83
N ALA A 28 -13.09 -11.85 -8.76
CA ALA A 28 -13.48 -12.28 -7.43
C ALA A 28 -14.77 -11.59 -6.95
N ILE A 29 -14.93 -10.30 -7.23
CA ILE A 29 -16.15 -9.56 -6.90
C ILE A 29 -17.33 -10.05 -7.73
N LYS A 30 -17.19 -10.27 -9.05
CA LYS A 30 -18.24 -10.81 -9.92
C LYS A 30 -18.70 -12.18 -9.42
N ASN A 31 -17.77 -13.08 -9.11
CA ASN A 31 -18.07 -14.41 -8.59
C ASN A 31 -18.83 -14.32 -7.24
N TYR A 32 -18.40 -13.44 -6.35
CA TYR A 32 -19.13 -13.21 -5.11
C TYR A 32 -20.53 -12.65 -5.35
N MET A 33 -20.70 -11.68 -6.25
CA MET A 33 -21.99 -11.07 -6.56
C MET A 33 -22.99 -12.07 -7.18
N ALA A 34 -22.50 -13.10 -7.87
CA ALA A 34 -23.34 -14.17 -8.42
C ALA A 34 -24.00 -15.03 -7.31
N VAL A 35 -23.33 -15.18 -6.17
CA VAL A 35 -23.81 -15.99 -5.02
C VAL A 35 -24.29 -15.15 -3.84
N ARG A 36 -24.12 -13.83 -3.90
CA ARG A 36 -24.52 -12.92 -2.83
C ARG A 36 -26.03 -12.97 -2.62
N PRO A 37 -26.52 -13.21 -1.38
CA PRO A 37 -27.95 -13.17 -1.08
C PRO A 37 -28.58 -11.82 -1.47
N LYS A 38 -29.72 -11.85 -2.11
CA LYS A 38 -30.51 -10.67 -2.49
C LYS A 38 -31.71 -10.48 -1.56
N ASP A 39 -32.24 -11.59 -1.05
CA ASP A 39 -33.43 -11.63 -0.19
C ASP A 39 -33.06 -11.70 1.29
N GLY A 40 -33.98 -11.32 2.15
CA GLY A 40 -33.81 -11.34 3.61
C GLY A 40 -32.93 -10.23 4.17
N LEU A 41 -32.48 -9.28 3.34
CA LEU A 41 -31.66 -8.15 3.76
C LEU A 41 -32.50 -7.06 4.43
N LYS A 42 -31.99 -6.50 5.53
CA LYS A 42 -32.56 -5.27 6.10
C LYS A 42 -32.26 -4.09 5.17
N GLU A 43 -33.15 -3.09 5.18
CA GLU A 43 -33.02 -1.89 4.34
C GLU A 43 -31.62 -1.26 4.41
N LYS A 44 -31.09 -1.07 5.62
CA LYS A 44 -29.77 -0.50 5.87
C LYS A 44 -28.59 -1.30 5.32
N ASP A 45 -28.79 -2.58 5.00
CA ASP A 45 -27.75 -3.51 4.57
C ASP A 45 -27.82 -3.83 3.07
N LYS A 46 -28.86 -3.38 2.36
CA LYS A 46 -29.05 -3.64 0.92
C LYS A 46 -27.89 -3.16 0.08
N ASP A 47 -27.33 -1.97 0.40
CA ASP A 47 -26.22 -1.35 -0.33
C ASP A 47 -24.84 -1.85 0.15
N ALA A 48 -24.81 -2.81 1.09
CA ALA A 48 -23.53 -3.36 1.51
C ALA A 48 -22.94 -4.26 0.42
N LEU A 49 -21.73 -3.98 -0.06
CA LEU A 49 -21.05 -4.87 -1.01
C LEU A 49 -20.85 -6.25 -0.40
N PHE A 50 -20.26 -6.32 0.79
CA PHE A 50 -20.01 -7.58 1.49
C PHE A 50 -20.95 -7.78 2.67
N LEU A 51 -21.46 -8.99 2.79
CA LEU A 51 -22.39 -9.41 3.84
C LEU A 51 -21.73 -10.43 4.77
N SER A 52 -22.09 -10.37 6.04
CA SER A 52 -21.80 -11.42 7.01
C SER A 52 -22.76 -12.60 6.83
N SER A 53 -22.51 -13.73 7.51
CA SER A 53 -23.43 -14.88 7.58
C SER A 53 -24.83 -14.52 8.14
N ARG A 54 -24.95 -13.38 8.83
CA ARG A 54 -26.23 -12.85 9.36
C ARG A 54 -26.93 -11.90 8.40
N LEU A 55 -26.52 -11.86 7.12
CA LEU A 55 -27.07 -10.97 6.09
C LEU A 55 -26.99 -9.48 6.44
N GLN A 56 -25.98 -9.08 7.19
CA GLN A 56 -25.71 -7.69 7.55
C GLN A 56 -24.41 -7.23 6.92
N ARG A 57 -24.23 -5.93 6.76
CA ARG A 57 -22.94 -5.36 6.36
C ARG A 57 -21.81 -5.96 7.19
N ILE A 58 -20.79 -6.50 6.53
CA ILE A 58 -19.65 -7.10 7.21
C ILE A 58 -18.91 -6.06 8.07
N SER A 59 -18.54 -6.44 9.29
CA SER A 59 -17.78 -5.56 10.18
C SER A 59 -16.27 -5.64 9.88
N PRO A 60 -15.49 -4.58 10.16
CA PRO A 60 -14.03 -4.65 10.07
C PRO A 60 -13.43 -5.78 10.92
N LYS A 61 -14.01 -6.05 12.10
CA LYS A 61 -13.58 -7.14 12.97
C LYS A 61 -13.81 -8.51 12.33
N THR A 62 -14.92 -8.69 11.62
CA THR A 62 -15.20 -9.94 10.90
C THR A 62 -14.20 -10.13 9.75
N VAL A 63 -13.87 -9.05 9.02
CA VAL A 63 -12.84 -9.12 7.97
C VAL A 63 -11.47 -9.53 8.54
N GLN A 64 -11.07 -8.94 9.67
CA GLN A 64 -9.84 -9.34 10.35
C GLN A 64 -9.85 -10.81 10.75
N HIS A 65 -10.97 -11.30 11.28
CA HIS A 65 -11.10 -12.70 11.66
C HIS A 65 -10.96 -13.63 10.44
N ILE A 66 -11.59 -13.31 9.33
CA ILE A 66 -11.45 -14.06 8.07
C ILE A 66 -9.99 -14.08 7.62
N VAL A 67 -9.30 -12.94 7.67
CA VAL A 67 -7.87 -12.88 7.31
C VAL A 67 -7.04 -13.79 8.21
N TYR A 68 -7.27 -13.78 9.52
CA TYR A 68 -6.55 -14.68 10.44
C TYR A 68 -6.84 -16.15 10.17
N GLU A 69 -8.08 -16.52 9.89
CA GLU A 69 -8.46 -17.89 9.56
C GLU A 69 -7.71 -18.39 8.31
N TYR A 70 -7.63 -17.59 7.26
CA TYR A 70 -6.91 -17.95 6.05
C TYR A 70 -5.38 -17.97 6.24
N LEU A 71 -4.84 -17.08 7.04
CA LEU A 71 -3.42 -17.11 7.41
C LEU A 71 -3.08 -18.38 8.20
N ASP A 72 -3.96 -18.81 9.11
CA ASP A 72 -3.79 -20.04 9.86
C ASP A 72 -3.83 -21.27 8.95
N LYS A 73 -4.82 -21.36 8.06
CA LYS A 73 -4.93 -22.41 7.04
C LYS A 73 -3.71 -22.46 6.12
N ALA A 74 -3.05 -21.35 5.88
CA ALA A 74 -1.82 -21.25 5.10
C ALA A 74 -0.53 -21.59 5.91
N GLY A 75 -0.66 -22.01 7.18
CA GLY A 75 0.48 -22.28 8.06
C GLY A 75 1.22 -21.02 8.52
N LEU A 76 0.61 -19.85 8.40
CA LEU A 76 1.15 -18.56 8.79
C LEU A 76 0.55 -18.03 10.10
N GLY A 77 -0.27 -18.80 10.78
CA GLY A 77 -0.79 -18.50 12.10
C GLY A 77 0.35 -18.25 13.08
N ASN A 78 0.10 -17.44 14.09
CA ASN A 78 1.07 -17.08 15.16
C ASN A 78 2.37 -16.40 14.70
N ARG A 79 2.51 -16.06 13.41
CA ARG A 79 3.66 -15.29 12.88
C ARG A 79 3.45 -13.77 12.94
N GLY A 80 2.40 -13.31 13.63
CA GLY A 80 2.09 -11.89 13.79
C GLY A 80 1.62 -11.21 12.50
N PHE A 81 1.17 -11.95 11.49
CA PHE A 81 0.54 -11.37 10.30
C PHE A 81 -0.86 -10.83 10.64
N SER A 82 -1.26 -9.80 9.90
CA SER A 82 -2.56 -9.14 10.05
C SER A 82 -2.97 -8.50 8.74
N ALA A 83 -4.22 -8.10 8.60
CA ALA A 83 -4.69 -7.35 7.44
C ALA A 83 -3.83 -6.09 7.17
N HIS A 84 -3.36 -5.43 8.24
CA HIS A 84 -2.48 -4.27 8.14
C HIS A 84 -1.11 -4.65 7.56
N LYS A 85 -0.49 -5.73 8.05
CA LYS A 85 0.78 -6.22 7.50
C LYS A 85 0.65 -6.69 6.06
N LEU A 86 -0.44 -7.37 5.68
CA LEU A 86 -0.70 -7.72 4.29
C LEU A 86 -0.79 -6.50 3.38
N ARG A 87 -1.44 -5.44 3.85
CA ARG A 87 -1.50 -4.16 3.14
C ARG A 87 -0.12 -3.52 2.97
N HIS A 88 0.73 -3.56 3.99
CA HIS A 88 2.12 -3.10 3.90
C HIS A 88 2.93 -3.93 2.92
N THR A 89 2.78 -5.25 2.96
CA THR A 89 3.45 -6.15 2.01
C THR A 89 3.03 -5.82 0.57
N ALA A 90 1.75 -5.61 0.32
CA ALA A 90 1.27 -5.22 -1.00
C ALA A 90 1.90 -3.89 -1.49
N ALA A 91 2.00 -2.89 -0.62
CA ALA A 91 2.66 -1.62 -0.95
C ALA A 91 4.15 -1.81 -1.28
N THR A 92 4.86 -2.61 -0.49
CA THR A 92 6.27 -2.93 -0.73
C THR A 92 6.46 -3.64 -2.07
N LEU A 93 5.61 -4.61 -2.40
CA LEU A 93 5.66 -5.31 -3.69
C LEU A 93 5.36 -4.38 -4.87
N MET A 94 4.38 -3.48 -4.74
CA MET A 94 4.09 -2.47 -5.76
C MET A 94 5.29 -1.54 -6.01
N TYR A 95 5.99 -1.16 -4.94
CA TYR A 95 7.20 -0.35 -5.05
C TYR A 95 8.34 -1.11 -5.73
N GLN A 96 8.68 -2.29 -5.21
CA GLN A 96 9.86 -3.06 -5.65
C GLN A 96 9.73 -3.63 -7.06
N HIS A 97 8.54 -4.11 -7.41
CA HIS A 97 8.30 -4.81 -8.67
C HIS A 97 7.48 -4.00 -9.68
N GLY A 98 6.59 -3.14 -9.18
CA GLY A 98 5.74 -2.29 -10.03
C GLY A 98 6.36 -0.92 -10.31
N HIS A 99 7.50 -0.59 -9.70
CA HIS A 99 8.15 0.73 -9.79
C HIS A 99 7.19 1.91 -9.52
N VAL A 100 6.20 1.65 -8.66
CA VAL A 100 5.18 2.65 -8.31
C VAL A 100 5.80 3.72 -7.43
N ASP A 101 5.59 4.98 -7.79
CA ASP A 101 6.07 6.13 -7.02
C ASP A 101 5.52 6.13 -5.58
N VAL A 102 6.34 6.58 -4.63
CA VAL A 102 6.00 6.64 -3.21
C VAL A 102 4.78 7.53 -2.93
N LEU A 103 4.61 8.61 -3.68
CA LEU A 103 3.46 9.50 -3.55
C LEU A 103 2.17 8.80 -3.99
N VAL A 104 2.24 8.04 -5.08
CA VAL A 104 1.12 7.21 -5.55
C VAL A 104 0.76 6.14 -4.54
N LEU A 105 1.76 5.48 -3.94
CA LEU A 105 1.52 4.51 -2.86
C LEU A 105 0.87 5.13 -1.64
N LYS A 106 1.28 6.34 -1.25
CA LYS A 106 0.64 7.10 -0.18
C LYS A 106 -0.85 7.29 -0.44
N ASP A 107 -1.21 7.67 -1.67
CA ASP A 107 -2.60 7.90 -2.06
C ASP A 107 -3.40 6.59 -2.07
N ILE A 108 -2.84 5.50 -2.63
CA ILE A 108 -3.45 4.16 -2.61
C ILE A 108 -3.71 3.71 -1.17
N LEU A 109 -2.75 3.92 -0.29
CA LEU A 109 -2.86 3.56 1.12
C LEU A 109 -3.70 4.56 1.93
N GLY A 110 -3.87 5.80 1.45
CA GLY A 110 -4.62 6.85 2.15
C GLY A 110 -3.99 7.25 3.49
N HIS A 111 -2.67 7.28 3.56
CA HIS A 111 -1.93 7.79 4.71
C HIS A 111 -1.82 9.31 4.65
N GLU A 112 -2.32 10.02 5.66
CA GLU A 112 -2.23 11.49 5.73
C GLU A 112 -0.79 11.96 5.98
N ASN A 113 0.03 11.18 6.70
CA ASN A 113 1.42 11.48 7.02
C ASN A 113 2.37 10.38 6.54
N LEU A 114 3.42 10.76 5.82
CA LEU A 114 4.53 9.88 5.42
C LEU A 114 5.31 9.36 6.64
N GLY A 115 5.36 10.12 7.74
CA GLY A 115 6.15 9.81 8.93
C GLY A 115 5.64 8.66 9.81
N THR A 116 4.49 8.08 9.51
CA THR A 116 3.90 7.04 10.37
C THR A 116 4.21 5.61 9.95
N THR A 117 5.00 5.40 8.90
CA THR A 117 5.24 4.05 8.39
C THR A 117 6.72 3.84 8.14
N GLU A 118 7.32 2.97 8.91
CA GLU A 118 8.72 2.52 8.84
C GLU A 118 9.15 2.14 7.40
N ILE A 119 8.23 1.60 6.61
CA ILE A 119 8.42 1.27 5.20
C ILE A 119 8.74 2.51 4.35
N TYR A 120 8.08 3.66 4.59
CA TYR A 120 8.35 4.87 3.81
C TYR A 120 9.73 5.45 4.09
N THR A 121 10.23 5.32 5.30
CA THR A 121 11.59 5.77 5.64
C THR A 121 12.61 5.00 4.82
N HIS A 122 12.52 3.67 4.79
CA HIS A 122 13.43 2.84 3.97
C HIS A 122 13.30 3.10 2.47
N ILE A 123 12.07 3.30 1.97
CA ILE A 123 11.82 3.59 0.55
C ILE A 123 12.40 4.96 0.17
N VAL A 124 12.20 5.97 1.01
CA VAL A 124 12.75 7.33 0.78
C VAL A 124 14.27 7.31 0.83
N ASP A 125 14.87 6.62 1.80
CA ASP A 125 16.33 6.51 1.92
C ASP A 125 16.94 5.82 0.69
N GLU A 126 16.31 4.76 0.19
CA GLU A 126 16.76 4.08 -1.04
C GLU A 126 16.65 4.99 -2.27
N GLN A 127 15.56 5.76 -2.39
CA GLN A 127 15.40 6.73 -3.49
C GLN A 127 16.42 7.87 -3.40
N LEU A 128 16.68 8.39 -2.21
CA LEU A 128 17.69 9.42 -1.98
C LEU A 128 19.10 8.92 -2.38
N ARG A 129 19.42 7.69 -2.01
CA ARG A 129 20.69 7.06 -2.40
C ARG A 129 20.80 6.92 -3.93
N LYS A 130 19.77 6.36 -4.58
CA LYS A 130 19.73 6.22 -6.04
C LYS A 130 19.81 7.58 -6.76
N ALA A 131 19.12 8.60 -6.25
CA ALA A 131 19.18 9.95 -6.80
C ALA A 131 20.58 10.57 -6.65
N SER A 132 21.24 10.32 -5.52
CA SER A 132 22.62 10.75 -5.30
C SER A 132 23.60 10.08 -6.27
N GLU A 133 23.45 8.78 -6.49
CA GLU A 133 24.27 7.99 -7.42
C GLU A 133 24.01 8.37 -8.89
N ALA A 134 22.76 8.70 -9.23
CA ALA A 134 22.35 9.13 -10.57
C ALA A 134 22.71 10.60 -10.88
N ASN A 135 23.26 11.36 -9.92
CA ASN A 135 23.66 12.74 -10.16
C ASN A 135 24.85 12.76 -11.13
N PRO A 136 24.74 13.47 -12.28
CA PRO A 136 25.85 13.56 -13.25
C PRO A 136 27.17 14.11 -12.67
N LEU A 137 27.09 14.81 -11.53
CA LEU A 137 28.25 15.33 -10.82
C LEU A 137 28.87 14.33 -9.83
N ALA A 138 28.28 13.17 -9.62
CA ALA A 138 28.82 12.15 -8.70
C ALA A 138 30.19 11.59 -9.18
N GLU A 139 30.47 11.65 -10.49
CA GLU A 139 31.71 11.16 -11.08
C GLU A 139 32.82 12.22 -11.14
N VAL A 140 32.55 13.46 -10.73
CA VAL A 140 33.55 14.53 -10.75
C VAL A 140 34.62 14.27 -9.70
N LYS A 141 35.82 13.83 -10.15
CA LYS A 141 37.00 13.69 -9.29
C LYS A 141 37.56 15.07 -8.99
N VAL A 142 37.48 15.50 -7.73
CA VAL A 142 38.17 16.70 -7.26
C VAL A 142 39.67 16.41 -7.30
N SER A 143 40.39 17.02 -8.26
CA SER A 143 41.85 16.96 -8.27
C SER A 143 42.38 17.61 -7.00
N LYS A 144 43.18 16.87 -6.20
CA LYS A 144 43.84 17.41 -5.02
C LYS A 144 44.71 18.59 -5.47
N ALA A 145 44.38 19.78 -5.00
CA ALA A 145 45.25 20.96 -5.20
C ALA A 145 46.61 20.63 -4.62
N ASN A 146 47.64 20.70 -5.47
CA ASN A 146 49.05 20.59 -5.07
C ASN A 146 49.35 21.67 -4.03
N LYS A 147 49.58 21.25 -2.79
CA LYS A 147 50.24 22.11 -1.80
C LYS A 147 51.70 22.29 -2.25
N ASN A 148 51.99 23.42 -2.87
CA ASN A 148 53.35 23.85 -3.07
C ASN A 148 54.03 24.04 -1.70
N PRO A 149 55.16 23.39 -1.43
CA PRO A 149 55.96 23.72 -0.25
C PRO A 149 56.67 25.05 -0.52
N SER A 150 56.21 26.09 0.18
CA SER A 150 56.92 27.36 0.21
C SER A 150 58.34 27.15 0.72
N LYS A 151 59.33 27.48 -0.11
CA LYS A 151 60.74 27.61 0.21
C LYS A 151 60.94 28.49 1.41
N LYS A 152 61.70 27.97 2.35
CA LYS A 152 62.44 28.79 3.31
C LYS A 152 63.68 29.33 2.58
N GLU A 153 63.80 30.60 2.50
CA GLU A 153 65.08 31.31 2.33
C GLU A 153 65.28 32.15 3.57
N GLU A 154 66.44 31.90 4.15
CA GLU A 154 67.41 32.67 4.96
C GLU A 154 66.88 33.90 5.71
#